data_05da6fe925733eba96096ca8aee84f36
#
_entry.id   05da6fe925733eba96096ca8aee84f36
#
_cell.length_a   1.000
_cell.length_b   1.000
_cell.length_c   1.000
_cell.angle_alpha   90.00
_cell.angle_beta   90.00
_cell.angle_gamma   90.00
#
_symmetry.space_group_name_H-M   'P 1'
#
loop_
_entity.id
_entity.type
_entity.pdbx_description
1 polymer ?
#
loop_
_entity_poly.entity_id
_entity_poly.type
_entity_poly.pdbx_seq_one_letter_code
_entity_poly.pdbx_strand_id
1 'polypeptide(L)'
;QGAGITGFNAAHTVGQNQEAGITGLNIAHTVGQDQEAFITGLNIAHTVGQYQWAGITGLNAAHTVGRHQFSIIPTLNIAGTIGGNQFGLVNVVYKKTEGDQYGVINYARDLSENSRQYGLLNLRAKHSKKRRSGGPERWWNPEISIGYGRKKP
;
A
#
# COMPACT_ATOMS: atom_id res chain seq x y z
N GLN A 1 1.84 13.51 -16.96
CA GLN A 1 2.49 12.69 -17.98
C GLN A 1 1.58 11.54 -18.35
N GLY A 2 1.31 11.37 -19.64
CA GLY A 2 0.46 10.30 -20.13
C GLY A 2 1.20 9.42 -21.14
N ALA A 3 0.86 8.12 -21.13
CA ALA A 3 1.30 7.15 -22.12
C ALA A 3 0.13 6.24 -22.52
N GLY A 4 -0.12 6.05 -23.80
CA GLY A 4 -1.16 5.14 -24.29
C GLY A 4 -0.74 3.69 -24.16
N ILE A 5 -0.09 3.13 -25.19
CA ILE A 5 0.45 1.76 -25.19
C ILE A 5 1.97 1.87 -25.26
N THR A 6 2.67 1.40 -24.24
CA THR A 6 4.14 1.46 -24.17
C THR A 6 4.68 0.35 -23.28
N GLY A 7 5.91 -0.07 -23.52
CA GLY A 7 6.62 -0.97 -22.63
C GLY A 7 7.04 -0.32 -21.32
N PHE A 8 7.28 0.99 -21.35
CA PHE A 8 7.87 1.72 -20.23
C PHE A 8 7.38 3.17 -20.19
N ASN A 9 6.82 3.58 -19.05
CA ASN A 9 6.45 4.96 -18.75
C ASN A 9 7.14 5.40 -17.46
N ALA A 10 8.17 6.21 -17.56
CA ALA A 10 8.97 6.62 -16.41
C ALA A 10 9.14 8.12 -16.29
N ALA A 11 9.16 8.60 -15.07
CA ALA A 11 9.47 9.98 -14.75
C ALA A 11 10.21 10.10 -13.41
N HIS A 12 11.09 11.11 -13.29
CA HIS A 12 11.65 11.46 -12.00
C HIS A 12 10.60 12.21 -11.17
N THR A 13 10.01 13.24 -11.73
CA THR A 13 8.97 14.03 -11.06
C THR A 13 7.83 14.34 -12.02
N VAL A 14 6.62 14.08 -11.62
CA VAL A 14 5.39 14.45 -12.30
C VAL A 14 4.62 15.40 -11.38
N GLY A 15 4.39 16.63 -11.84
CA GLY A 15 3.78 17.67 -11.02
C GLY A 15 2.33 17.38 -10.63
N GLN A 16 1.59 16.72 -11.49
CA GLN A 16 0.20 16.31 -11.25
C GLN A 16 0.07 14.80 -11.39
N ASN A 17 -0.44 14.32 -12.54
CA ASN A 17 -0.75 12.92 -12.74
C ASN A 17 0.29 12.23 -13.65
N GLN A 18 0.60 10.98 -13.32
CA GLN A 18 1.24 10.05 -14.23
C GLN A 18 0.24 8.98 -14.64
N GLU A 19 -0.07 8.90 -15.92
CA GLU A 19 -1.09 8.01 -16.47
C GLU A 19 -0.46 7.05 -17.48
N ALA A 20 -0.91 5.81 -17.46
CA ALA A 20 -0.55 4.83 -18.45
C ALA A 20 -1.78 3.98 -18.83
N GLY A 21 -2.06 3.86 -20.13
CA GLY A 21 -3.10 2.96 -20.61
C GLY A 21 -2.66 1.50 -20.47
N ILE A 22 -1.77 1.04 -21.37
CA ILE A 22 -1.20 -0.31 -21.31
C ILE A 22 0.31 -0.19 -21.27
N THR A 23 0.94 -0.68 -20.20
CA THR A 23 2.40 -0.61 -20.06
C THR A 23 2.95 -1.79 -19.27
N GLY A 24 4.17 -2.19 -19.56
CA GLY A 24 4.89 -3.16 -18.73
C GLY A 24 5.29 -2.55 -17.39
N LEU A 25 5.82 -1.33 -17.44
CA LEU A 25 6.32 -0.61 -16.27
C LEU A 25 5.79 0.82 -16.25
N ASN A 26 5.18 1.24 -15.15
CA ASN A 26 4.81 2.62 -14.88
C ASN A 26 5.53 3.08 -13.61
N ILE A 27 6.61 3.85 -13.75
CA ILE A 27 7.51 4.17 -12.65
C ILE A 27 7.66 5.68 -12.48
N ALA A 28 7.60 6.17 -11.23
CA ALA A 28 7.97 7.53 -10.90
C ALA A 28 8.72 7.62 -9.56
N HIS A 29 9.60 8.59 -9.42
CA HIS A 29 10.14 8.95 -8.11
C HIS A 29 9.08 9.73 -7.33
N THR A 30 8.52 10.78 -7.90
CA THR A 30 7.49 11.57 -7.24
C THR A 30 6.35 11.89 -8.20
N VAL A 31 5.12 11.65 -7.79
CA VAL A 31 3.89 12.06 -8.46
C VAL A 31 3.13 13.00 -7.54
N GLY A 32 2.85 14.21 -7.99
CA GLY A 32 2.24 15.25 -7.17
C GLY A 32 0.80 14.95 -6.74
N GLN A 33 0.04 14.29 -7.59
CA GLN A 33 -1.31 13.86 -7.30
C GLN A 33 -1.46 12.35 -7.47
N ASP A 34 -1.78 11.88 -8.68
CA ASP A 34 -2.19 10.51 -8.90
C ASP A 34 -1.23 9.76 -9.82
N GLN A 35 -0.94 8.52 -9.48
CA GLN A 35 -0.29 7.57 -10.37
C GLN A 35 -1.30 6.51 -10.79
N GLU A 36 -1.62 6.48 -12.08
CA GLU A 36 -2.65 5.64 -12.64
C GLU A 36 -2.11 4.72 -13.75
N ALA A 37 -2.56 3.48 -13.74
CA ALA A 37 -2.29 2.55 -14.82
C ALA A 37 -3.50 1.64 -15.07
N PHE A 38 -3.98 1.57 -16.31
CA PHE A 38 -5.11 0.70 -16.62
C PHE A 38 -4.69 -0.77 -16.67
N ILE A 39 -3.66 -1.10 -17.44
CA ILE A 39 -3.04 -2.43 -17.47
C ILE A 39 -1.54 -2.27 -17.35
N THR A 40 -0.93 -2.86 -16.32
CA THR A 40 0.52 -2.79 -16.14
C THR A 40 1.05 -4.02 -15.38
N GLY A 41 2.27 -4.40 -15.68
CA GLY A 41 2.96 -5.39 -14.85
C GLY A 41 3.36 -4.81 -13.50
N LEU A 42 3.98 -3.62 -13.52
CA LEU A 42 4.44 -2.94 -12.33
C LEU A 42 4.01 -1.47 -12.34
N ASN A 43 3.37 -1.02 -11.28
CA ASN A 43 3.04 0.38 -11.02
C ASN A 43 3.77 0.84 -9.76
N ILE A 44 4.88 1.55 -9.92
CA ILE A 44 5.81 1.83 -8.80
C ILE A 44 6.06 3.32 -8.66
N ALA A 45 5.99 3.82 -7.42
CA ALA A 45 6.44 5.17 -7.09
C ALA A 45 7.18 5.22 -5.74
N HIS A 46 8.09 6.20 -5.58
CA HIS A 46 8.58 6.51 -4.24
C HIS A 46 7.51 7.29 -3.46
N THR A 47 6.94 8.33 -4.05
CA THR A 47 5.88 9.12 -3.41
C THR A 47 4.75 9.40 -4.38
N VAL A 48 3.52 9.16 -3.95
CA VAL A 48 2.27 9.54 -4.63
C VAL A 48 1.48 10.45 -3.70
N GLY A 49 1.13 11.63 -4.17
CA GLY A 49 0.49 12.67 -3.35
C GLY A 49 -0.91 12.30 -2.89
N GLN A 50 -1.70 11.66 -3.73
CA GLN A 50 -3.07 11.27 -3.39
C GLN A 50 -3.33 9.78 -3.66
N TYR A 51 -3.56 9.39 -4.91
CA TYR A 51 -3.98 8.04 -5.25
C TYR A 51 -2.94 7.30 -6.08
N GLN A 52 -2.71 6.04 -5.73
CA GLN A 52 -2.04 5.10 -6.61
C GLN A 52 -3.05 4.05 -7.05
N TRP A 53 -3.41 4.09 -8.33
CA TRP A 53 -4.44 3.25 -8.90
C TRP A 53 -3.90 2.36 -10.02
N ALA A 54 -4.32 1.11 -10.01
CA ALA A 54 -4.05 0.20 -11.10
C ALA A 54 -5.29 -0.67 -11.38
N GLY A 55 -5.69 -0.77 -12.62
CA GLY A 55 -6.77 -1.67 -13.03
C GLY A 55 -6.33 -3.11 -12.92
N ILE A 56 -5.49 -3.56 -13.84
CA ILE A 56 -4.91 -4.89 -13.86
C ILE A 56 -3.40 -4.74 -13.72
N THR A 57 -2.85 -5.25 -12.61
CA THR A 57 -1.41 -5.17 -12.35
C THR A 57 -0.91 -6.35 -11.54
N GLY A 58 0.36 -6.70 -11.71
CA GLY A 58 1.03 -7.68 -10.85
C GLY A 58 1.43 -7.07 -9.50
N LEU A 59 2.00 -5.87 -9.53
CA LEU A 59 2.47 -5.17 -8.34
C LEU A 59 2.13 -3.68 -8.41
N ASN A 60 1.51 -3.17 -7.36
CA ASN A 60 1.24 -1.76 -7.15
C ASN A 60 1.97 -1.30 -5.89
N ALA A 61 3.13 -0.67 -6.04
CA ALA A 61 4.02 -0.38 -4.92
C ALA A 61 4.35 1.10 -4.79
N ALA A 62 4.36 1.60 -3.54
CA ALA A 62 4.87 2.91 -3.23
C ALA A 62 5.51 2.98 -1.83
N HIS A 63 6.51 3.86 -1.65
CA HIS A 63 7.01 4.14 -0.32
C HIS A 63 6.01 4.96 0.50
N THR A 64 5.39 5.95 -0.13
CA THR A 64 4.35 6.78 0.51
C THR A 64 3.19 7.00 -0.45
N VAL A 65 1.98 6.79 0.02
CA VAL A 65 0.73 7.15 -0.67
C VAL A 65 -0.07 8.05 0.26
N GLY A 66 -0.39 9.26 -0.20
CA GLY A 66 -1.04 10.28 0.62
C GLY A 66 -2.46 9.92 1.04
N ARG A 67 -3.20 9.22 0.17
CA ARG A 67 -4.57 8.77 0.46
C ARG A 67 -4.74 7.28 0.21
N HIS A 68 -5.15 6.86 -0.99
CA HIS A 68 -5.55 5.48 -1.25
C HIS A 68 -4.65 4.77 -2.24
N GLN A 69 -4.46 3.47 -2.01
CA GLN A 69 -3.84 2.56 -2.97
C GLN A 69 -4.86 1.51 -3.37
N PHE A 70 -5.10 1.40 -4.67
CA PHE A 70 -6.18 0.57 -5.20
C PHE A 70 -5.73 -0.27 -6.39
N SER A 71 -6.18 -1.52 -6.41
CA SER A 71 -6.01 -2.41 -7.56
C SER A 71 -7.22 -3.30 -7.73
N ILE A 72 -7.66 -3.51 -8.96
CA ILE A 72 -8.84 -4.33 -9.25
C ILE A 72 -8.48 -5.81 -9.31
N ILE A 73 -7.51 -6.21 -10.12
CA ILE A 73 -7.16 -7.62 -10.37
C ILE A 73 -5.66 -7.79 -10.60
N PRO A 74 -5.15 -8.97 -10.29
CA PRO A 74 -4.90 -9.58 -8.98
C PRO A 74 -3.67 -8.92 -8.41
N THR A 75 -3.66 -8.52 -7.15
CA THR A 75 -2.56 -7.66 -6.82
C THR A 75 -2.02 -7.74 -5.46
N LEU A 76 -0.72 -7.61 -5.47
CA LEU A 76 0.05 -7.24 -4.34
C LEU A 76 0.17 -5.72 -4.28
N ASN A 77 -0.50 -5.09 -3.34
CA ASN A 77 -0.30 -3.70 -2.99
C ASN A 77 0.72 -3.60 -1.87
N ILE A 78 1.78 -2.85 -2.09
CA ILE A 78 2.80 -2.59 -1.07
C ILE A 78 2.91 -1.08 -0.84
N ALA A 79 2.80 -0.65 0.42
CA ALA A 79 3.09 0.71 0.80
C ALA A 79 3.99 0.77 2.03
N GLY A 80 4.86 1.76 2.10
CA GLY A 80 5.56 2.11 3.33
C GLY A 80 4.58 2.77 4.30
N THR A 81 4.03 3.88 3.87
CA THR A 81 3.01 4.63 4.59
C THR A 81 1.82 4.88 3.67
N ILE A 82 0.62 4.72 4.18
CA ILE A 82 -0.61 5.03 3.48
C ILE A 82 -1.52 5.87 4.38
N GLY A 83 -1.96 7.03 3.88
CA GLY A 83 -2.82 7.96 4.60
C GLY A 83 -4.31 7.62 4.52
N GLY A 84 -4.71 6.74 3.61
CA GLY A 84 -6.09 6.30 3.43
C GLY A 84 -6.19 4.79 3.25
N ASN A 85 -7.16 4.33 2.47
CA ASN A 85 -7.46 2.92 2.35
C ASN A 85 -6.59 2.20 1.32
N GLN A 86 -6.40 0.91 1.51
CA GLN A 86 -5.72 0.02 0.59
C GLN A 86 -6.67 -1.11 0.15
N PHE A 87 -6.85 -1.28 -1.16
CA PHE A 87 -7.74 -2.26 -1.75
C PHE A 87 -6.98 -3.17 -2.72
N GLY A 88 -7.03 -4.48 -2.51
CA GLY A 88 -6.40 -5.46 -3.38
C GLY A 88 -6.44 -6.86 -2.79
N LEU A 89 -5.96 -7.86 -3.53
CA LEU A 89 -5.95 -9.23 -3.05
C LEU A 89 -5.02 -9.40 -1.83
N VAL A 90 -3.81 -8.88 -1.94
CA VAL A 90 -2.81 -8.86 -0.87
C VAL A 90 -2.38 -7.43 -0.60
N ASN A 91 -2.56 -6.96 0.61
CA ASN A 91 -2.21 -5.62 1.04
C ASN A 91 -1.11 -5.67 2.11
N VAL A 92 -0.02 -4.95 1.88
CA VAL A 92 1.13 -4.90 2.79
C VAL A 92 1.50 -3.45 3.08
N VAL A 93 1.49 -3.07 4.34
CA VAL A 93 2.02 -1.78 4.80
C VAL A 93 3.11 -2.02 5.85
N TYR A 94 4.36 -1.66 5.50
CA TYR A 94 5.51 -1.97 6.35
C TYR A 94 5.96 -0.83 7.29
N LYS A 95 5.27 0.33 7.25
CA LYS A 95 5.49 1.43 8.21
C LYS A 95 4.19 1.77 8.95
N LYS A 96 3.31 2.59 8.36
CA LYS A 96 2.09 3.09 9.00
C LYS A 96 0.88 3.08 8.08
N THR A 97 -0.25 2.62 8.61
CA THR A 97 -1.57 2.65 7.96
C THR A 97 -2.48 3.57 8.76
N GLU A 98 -3.04 4.59 8.12
CA GLU A 98 -4.03 5.50 8.73
C GLU A 98 -5.46 5.23 8.28
N GLY A 99 -5.66 4.45 7.23
CA GLY A 99 -6.95 3.99 6.74
C GLY A 99 -7.14 2.48 6.87
N ASP A 100 -8.16 1.97 6.21
CA ASP A 100 -8.52 0.57 6.25
C ASP A 100 -7.84 -0.24 5.14
N GLN A 101 -7.64 -1.54 5.37
CA GLN A 101 -7.17 -2.49 4.35
C GLN A 101 -8.29 -3.48 4.01
N TYR A 102 -8.58 -3.63 2.72
CA TYR A 102 -9.59 -4.54 2.16
C TYR A 102 -8.92 -5.52 1.20
N GLY A 103 -8.89 -6.80 1.56
CA GLY A 103 -8.23 -7.83 0.74
C GLY A 103 -8.42 -9.22 1.29
N VAL A 104 -7.86 -10.22 0.61
CA VAL A 104 -7.82 -11.59 1.15
C VAL A 104 -6.78 -11.69 2.26
N ILE A 105 -5.60 -11.12 2.01
CA ILE A 105 -4.51 -11.07 2.99
C ILE A 105 -4.14 -9.61 3.25
N ASN A 106 -4.18 -9.18 4.50
CA ASN A 106 -3.78 -7.85 4.90
C ASN A 106 -2.65 -7.91 5.93
N TYR A 107 -1.60 -7.13 5.72
CA TYR A 107 -0.52 -6.95 6.68
C TYR A 107 -0.32 -5.46 6.97
N ALA A 108 -0.29 -5.09 8.24
CA ALA A 108 0.10 -3.77 8.69
C ALA A 108 1.10 -3.86 9.84
N ARG A 109 2.25 -3.19 9.69
CA ARG A 109 3.21 -3.09 10.79
C ARG A 109 2.70 -2.18 11.90
N ASP A 110 2.15 -1.03 11.54
CA ASP A 110 1.54 -0.08 12.48
C ASP A 110 0.17 0.33 11.94
N LEU A 111 -0.88 -0.16 12.60
CA LEU A 111 -2.26 0.13 12.28
C LEU A 111 -2.77 1.20 13.24
N SER A 112 -3.27 2.30 12.71
CA SER A 112 -3.85 3.37 13.51
C SER A 112 -5.07 2.88 14.31
N GLU A 113 -5.42 3.56 15.39
CA GLU A 113 -6.50 3.12 16.29
C GLU A 113 -7.86 3.05 15.62
N ASN A 114 -8.10 3.93 14.65
CA ASN A 114 -9.34 3.96 13.89
C ASN A 114 -9.33 3.10 12.63
N SER A 115 -8.18 2.49 12.29
CA SER A 115 -8.01 1.68 11.09
C SER A 115 -8.38 0.21 11.32
N ARG A 116 -8.82 -0.44 10.27
CA ARG A 116 -9.32 -1.82 10.30
C ARG A 116 -8.76 -2.62 9.14
N GLN A 117 -8.79 -3.93 9.30
CA GLN A 117 -8.42 -4.88 8.26
C GLN A 117 -9.61 -5.81 8.01
N TYR A 118 -10.01 -5.93 6.74
CA TYR A 118 -11.10 -6.78 6.28
C TYR A 118 -10.54 -7.81 5.29
N GLY A 119 -10.50 -9.08 5.68
CA GLY A 119 -9.96 -10.15 4.85
C GLY A 119 -9.96 -11.51 5.52
N LEU A 120 -9.64 -12.56 4.76
CA LEU A 120 -9.52 -13.89 5.34
C LEU A 120 -8.39 -13.97 6.37
N LEU A 121 -7.25 -13.35 6.06
CA LEU A 121 -6.08 -13.32 6.93
C LEU A 121 -5.63 -11.89 7.16
N ASN A 122 -5.70 -11.45 8.41
CA ASN A 122 -5.24 -10.12 8.81
C ASN A 122 -4.10 -10.26 9.82
N LEU A 123 -2.96 -9.71 9.44
CA LEU A 123 -1.71 -9.77 10.20
C LEU A 123 -1.33 -8.37 10.66
N ARG A 124 -0.98 -8.23 11.91
CA ARG A 124 -0.49 -6.97 12.47
C ARG A 124 0.75 -7.20 13.34
N ALA A 125 1.76 -6.37 13.17
CA ALA A 125 2.86 -6.33 14.10
C ALA A 125 2.44 -5.58 15.37
N LYS A 126 2.57 -6.22 16.52
CA LYS A 126 2.26 -5.61 17.81
C LYS A 126 3.47 -4.82 18.30
N HIS A 127 3.34 -3.50 18.41
CA HIS A 127 4.33 -2.70 19.13
C HIS A 127 4.24 -3.04 20.63
N SER A 128 5.23 -3.77 21.13
CA SER A 128 5.43 -3.89 22.57
C SER A 128 5.79 -2.51 23.11
N LYS A 129 4.92 -1.91 23.92
CA LYS A 129 5.31 -0.74 24.73
C LYS A 129 6.51 -1.14 25.55
N LYS A 130 7.65 -0.45 25.38
CA LYS A 130 8.86 -0.62 26.18
C LYS A 130 8.46 -0.59 27.66
N ARG A 131 8.48 -1.74 28.34
CA ARG A 131 8.43 -1.75 29.80
C ARG A 131 9.73 -1.12 30.28
N ARG A 132 9.62 -0.14 31.19
CA ARG A 132 10.77 0.55 31.84
C ARG A 132 11.61 -0.36 32.75
N SER A 133 11.56 -1.64 32.63
CA SER A 133 12.39 -2.59 33.39
C SER A 133 13.17 -3.45 32.41
N GLY A 134 14.51 -3.36 32.45
CA GLY A 134 15.51 -3.96 31.55
C GLY A 134 15.46 -5.46 31.30
N GLY A 135 14.33 -5.96 30.85
CA GLY A 135 14.19 -7.32 30.34
C GLY A 135 14.49 -7.40 28.85
N PRO A 136 14.87 -8.58 28.33
CA PRO A 136 15.22 -8.74 26.93
C PRO A 136 14.08 -8.32 26.03
N GLU A 137 14.39 -7.57 24.96
CA GLU A 137 13.44 -7.13 23.93
C GLU A 137 12.79 -8.37 23.31
N ARG A 138 11.48 -8.54 23.51
CA ARG A 138 10.73 -9.59 22.82
C ARG A 138 10.54 -9.18 21.38
N TRP A 139 11.25 -9.84 20.51
CA TRP A 139 11.15 -9.73 19.07
C TRP A 139 9.77 -10.20 18.58
N TRP A 140 9.12 -9.32 17.84
CA TRP A 140 8.02 -9.58 16.92
C TRP A 140 6.95 -10.62 17.33
N ASN A 141 5.84 -10.17 17.86
CA ASN A 141 4.67 -11.01 18.11
C ASN A 141 3.54 -10.57 17.18
N PRO A 142 3.36 -11.22 16.01
CA PRO A 142 2.29 -10.86 15.10
C PRO A 142 0.93 -11.19 15.71
N GLU A 143 0.00 -10.26 15.65
CA GLU A 143 -1.39 -10.51 15.94
C GLU A 143 -2.10 -10.97 14.65
N ILE A 144 -2.73 -12.13 14.70
CA ILE A 144 -3.44 -12.74 13.58
C ILE A 144 -4.93 -12.68 13.87
N SER A 145 -5.73 -12.24 12.90
CA SER A 145 -7.18 -12.31 12.95
C SER A 145 -7.75 -12.78 11.62
N ILE A 146 -8.87 -13.49 11.67
CA ILE A 146 -9.60 -14.00 10.52
C ILE A 146 -10.88 -13.17 10.37
N GLY A 147 -11.18 -12.75 9.14
CA GLY A 147 -12.35 -11.97 8.77
C GLY A 147 -12.22 -10.48 9.07
N TYR A 148 -12.18 -10.09 10.32
CA TYR A 148 -12.13 -8.70 10.75
C TYR A 148 -11.01 -8.47 11.78
N GLY A 149 -10.10 -7.58 11.46
CA GLY A 149 -9.01 -7.20 12.35
C GLY A 149 -9.11 -5.72 12.78
N ARG A 150 -9.20 -5.46 14.08
CA ARG A 150 -9.15 -4.12 14.67
C ARG A 150 -8.06 -4.07 15.73
N LYS A 151 -7.39 -2.90 15.85
CA LYS A 151 -6.50 -2.68 16.99
C LYS A 151 -7.36 -2.76 18.27
N LYS A 152 -7.01 -3.68 19.17
CA LYS A 152 -7.62 -3.70 20.51
C LYS A 152 -7.12 -2.48 21.30
N PRO A 153 -7.99 -1.84 22.10
CA PRO A 153 -7.61 -0.72 22.95
C PRO A 153 -6.50 -1.07 23.96
#